data_89252936bd73a760f304dddc6b433d98
#
_entry.id   89252936bd73a760f304dddc6b433d98
#
_cell.length_a   1.000
_cell.length_b   1.000
_cell.length_c   1.000
_cell.angle_alpha   90.00
_cell.angle_beta   90.00
_cell.angle_gamma   90.00
#
_symmetry.space_group_name_H-M   'P 1'
#
loop_
_entity.id
_entity.type
_entity.pdbx_description
1 polymer ?
#
loop_
_entity_poly.entity_id
_entity_poly.type
_entity_poly.pdbx_seq_one_letter_code
_entity_poly.pdbx_strand_id
1 'polypeptide(L)'
;MNDAPIGIFDSGVGGLTVARAILDQLPGERLLYIGDTANSPYGPKPLEQVRSMALNVMDELVDSGVKMLVIACNTATAAALDEARERYTKGMGIPVIEVISPAARTAAALTRSGRVGVIATAGTVNSGAYARALQGIPGLNLTQQACPRFVELAEAGITTGPQVLDVAKEYLEPLQAAAVDTLVLGCTHYPLLAGPISYVMGRNVALVSSSEETAKDVYRELAARNLLHTDTQAAVGSGDDDGANAAKQVPGQGGTQGVASGAASSGRVSSGAASSSEVASGHEFRATGDPVAFQVLAKRFLGPVV
;
A
#
# COMPACT_ATOMS: atom_id res chain seq x y z
N MET A 1 -18.74 12.58 7.15
CA MET A 1 -17.78 11.45 7.23
C MET A 1 -17.10 11.14 5.90
N ASN A 2 -17.73 11.44 4.76
CA ASN A 2 -17.14 11.11 3.44
C ASN A 2 -15.85 11.88 3.13
N ASP A 3 -15.66 13.07 3.72
CA ASP A 3 -14.48 13.92 3.52
C ASP A 3 -13.30 13.59 4.45
N ALA A 4 -13.51 12.69 5.42
CA ALA A 4 -12.43 12.24 6.28
C ALA A 4 -11.39 11.44 5.47
N PRO A 5 -10.09 11.50 5.81
CA PRO A 5 -9.06 10.81 5.06
C PRO A 5 -9.11 9.29 5.26
N ILE A 6 -8.54 8.55 4.31
CA ILE A 6 -8.14 7.16 4.48
C ILE A 6 -6.82 7.16 5.25
N GLY A 7 -6.78 6.52 6.41
CA GLY A 7 -5.57 6.33 7.21
C GLY A 7 -4.76 5.16 6.69
N ILE A 8 -3.50 5.38 6.33
CA ILE A 8 -2.59 4.35 5.84
C ILE A 8 -1.41 4.24 6.79
N PHE A 9 -1.15 3.05 7.28
CA PHE A 9 -0.03 2.72 8.15
C PHE A 9 0.94 1.76 7.48
N ASP A 10 2.23 2.05 7.59
CA ASP A 10 3.33 1.14 7.23
C ASP A 10 4.48 1.24 8.24
N SER A 11 5.35 0.23 8.24
CA SER A 11 6.56 0.21 9.07
C SER A 11 7.62 1.24 8.66
N GLY A 12 7.47 1.90 7.53
CA GLY A 12 8.45 2.85 7.01
C GLY A 12 7.96 3.59 5.77
N VAL A 13 8.69 3.45 4.67
CA VAL A 13 8.42 4.12 3.39
C VAL A 13 7.78 3.21 2.34
N GLY A 14 7.89 1.90 2.51
CA GLY A 14 7.43 0.91 1.51
C GLY A 14 5.93 1.02 1.23
N GLY A 15 5.12 1.27 2.25
CA GLY A 15 3.67 1.43 2.15
C GLY A 15 3.20 2.59 1.27
N LEU A 16 4.11 3.49 0.87
CA LEU A 16 3.83 4.51 -0.13
C LEU A 16 3.49 3.92 -1.50
N THR A 17 3.90 2.67 -1.79
CA THR A 17 3.43 1.93 -2.97
C THR A 17 1.93 1.62 -2.89
N VAL A 18 1.42 1.34 -1.69
CA VAL A 18 -0.03 1.15 -1.45
C VAL A 18 -0.75 2.48 -1.55
N ALA A 19 -0.22 3.53 -0.91
CA ALA A 19 -0.77 4.88 -1.01
C ALA A 19 -0.86 5.33 -2.48
N ARG A 20 0.18 5.10 -3.27
CA ARG A 20 0.20 5.40 -4.71
C ARG A 20 -0.88 4.63 -5.47
N ALA A 21 -1.00 3.32 -5.23
CA ALA A 21 -2.02 2.51 -5.89
C ALA A 21 -3.46 2.97 -5.53
N ILE A 22 -3.67 3.44 -4.30
CA ILE A 22 -4.95 4.01 -3.88
C ILE A 22 -5.21 5.34 -4.61
N LEU A 23 -4.22 6.24 -4.67
CA LEU A 23 -4.34 7.52 -5.38
C LEU A 23 -4.61 7.35 -6.88
N ASP A 24 -3.96 6.37 -7.50
CA ASP A 24 -4.16 6.08 -8.93
C ASP A 24 -5.57 5.56 -9.23
N GLN A 25 -6.21 4.86 -8.29
CA GLN A 25 -7.58 4.34 -8.44
C GLN A 25 -8.66 5.29 -7.90
N LEU A 26 -8.34 6.09 -6.89
CA LEU A 26 -9.26 6.93 -6.14
C LEU A 26 -8.69 8.34 -5.97
N PRO A 27 -8.49 9.10 -7.07
CA PRO A 27 -7.80 10.40 -7.02
C PRO A 27 -8.56 11.47 -6.22
N GLY A 28 -9.86 11.29 -5.98
CA GLY A 28 -10.68 12.18 -5.16
C GLY A 28 -10.59 11.90 -3.65
N GLU A 29 -9.95 10.80 -3.23
CA GLU A 29 -9.85 10.44 -1.81
C GLU A 29 -8.67 11.16 -1.13
N ARG A 30 -8.88 11.62 0.09
CA ARG A 30 -7.80 12.19 0.92
C ARG A 30 -7.08 11.08 1.67
N LEU A 31 -5.76 11.18 1.76
CA LEU A 31 -4.93 10.23 2.49
C LEU A 31 -4.26 10.89 3.70
N LEU A 32 -4.21 10.15 4.81
CA LEU A 32 -3.32 10.40 5.93
C LEU A 32 -2.41 9.17 6.08
N TYR A 33 -1.14 9.31 5.72
CA TYR A 33 -0.15 8.26 5.80
C TYR A 33 0.75 8.45 7.03
N ILE A 34 0.99 7.37 7.78
CA ILE A 34 2.01 7.35 8.83
C ILE A 34 2.96 6.19 8.58
N GLY A 35 4.25 6.52 8.34
CA GLY A 35 5.34 5.54 8.29
C GLY A 35 6.08 5.48 9.61
N ASP A 36 6.13 4.31 10.24
CA ASP A 36 6.82 4.12 11.52
C ASP A 36 8.34 3.95 11.33
N THR A 37 8.95 4.97 10.75
CA THR A 37 10.37 4.97 10.39
C THR A 37 11.31 4.92 11.59
N ALA A 38 10.89 5.41 12.75
CA ALA A 38 11.67 5.30 14.00
C ALA A 38 11.87 3.85 14.45
N ASN A 39 10.92 2.97 14.14
CA ASN A 39 10.94 1.57 14.50
C ASN A 39 11.20 0.62 13.32
N SER A 40 11.46 1.15 12.12
CA SER A 40 11.79 0.35 10.93
C SER A 40 13.15 -0.37 11.09
N PRO A 41 13.38 -1.52 10.41
CA PRO A 41 12.40 -2.35 9.72
C PRO A 41 11.65 -3.30 10.68
N TYR A 42 10.41 -3.67 10.35
CA TYR A 42 9.60 -4.62 11.13
C TYR A 42 9.94 -6.09 10.84
N GLY A 43 10.46 -6.39 9.65
CA GLY A 43 10.68 -7.76 9.19
C GLY A 43 11.49 -8.67 10.12
N PRO A 44 12.57 -8.22 10.78
CA PRO A 44 13.35 -9.03 11.70
C PRO A 44 12.83 -9.06 13.15
N LYS A 45 11.81 -8.23 13.50
CA LYS A 45 11.33 -8.08 14.88
C LYS A 45 10.37 -9.21 15.28
N PRO A 46 10.28 -9.55 16.59
CA PRO A 46 9.23 -10.43 17.11
C PRO A 46 7.83 -9.89 16.79
N LEU A 47 6.90 -10.76 16.39
CA LEU A 47 5.54 -10.37 16.00
C LEU A 47 4.77 -9.65 17.12
N GLU A 48 4.99 -10.01 18.39
CA GLU A 48 4.36 -9.32 19.52
C GLU A 48 4.81 -7.86 19.63
N GLN A 49 6.11 -7.60 19.43
CA GLN A 49 6.64 -6.24 19.38
C GLN A 49 6.06 -5.48 18.18
N VAL A 50 6.01 -6.10 17.00
CA VAL A 50 5.41 -5.51 15.81
C VAL A 50 3.94 -5.16 16.04
N ARG A 51 3.19 -6.05 16.70
CA ARG A 51 1.77 -5.80 17.05
C ARG A 51 1.61 -4.54 17.87
N SER A 52 2.37 -4.41 18.97
CA SER A 52 2.28 -3.25 19.85
C SER A 52 2.61 -1.95 19.13
N MET A 53 3.68 -1.93 18.32
CA MET A 53 4.06 -0.76 17.52
C MET A 53 2.98 -0.42 16.48
N ALA A 54 2.45 -1.42 15.77
CA ALA A 54 1.42 -1.23 14.75
C ALA A 54 0.12 -0.65 15.35
N LEU A 55 -0.32 -1.16 16.48
CA LEU A 55 -1.53 -0.66 17.16
C LEU A 55 -1.36 0.78 17.62
N ASN A 56 -0.20 1.16 18.14
CA ASN A 56 0.06 2.55 18.56
C ASN A 56 -0.06 3.53 17.38
N VAL A 57 0.46 3.18 16.20
CA VAL A 57 0.33 4.04 15.02
C VAL A 57 -1.11 4.07 14.49
N MET A 58 -1.81 2.93 14.53
CA MET A 58 -3.22 2.89 14.16
C MET A 58 -4.10 3.70 15.10
N ASP A 59 -3.79 3.75 16.40
CA ASP A 59 -4.48 4.63 17.36
C ASP A 59 -4.31 6.11 16.99
N GLU A 60 -3.09 6.54 16.60
CA GLU A 60 -2.83 7.91 16.14
C GLU A 60 -3.64 8.25 14.88
N LEU A 61 -3.78 7.31 13.94
CA LEU A 61 -4.63 7.49 12.77
C LEU A 61 -6.11 7.65 13.15
N VAL A 62 -6.60 6.82 14.07
CA VAL A 62 -7.98 6.89 14.55
C VAL A 62 -8.25 8.19 15.27
N ASP A 63 -7.34 8.64 16.14
CA ASP A 63 -7.43 9.92 16.83
C ASP A 63 -7.41 11.12 15.87
N SER A 64 -6.77 10.95 14.69
CA SER A 64 -6.78 11.94 13.60
C SER A 64 -8.09 11.95 12.79
N GLY A 65 -9.06 11.08 13.10
CA GLY A 65 -10.41 11.10 12.52
C GLY A 65 -10.49 10.45 11.13
N VAL A 66 -9.72 9.39 10.86
CA VAL A 66 -9.79 8.66 9.58
C VAL A 66 -11.10 7.88 9.44
N LYS A 67 -11.62 7.76 8.20
CA LYS A 67 -12.82 6.97 7.89
C LYS A 67 -12.57 5.49 7.67
N MET A 68 -11.32 5.12 7.43
CA MET A 68 -10.86 3.75 7.14
C MET A 68 -9.40 3.63 7.55
N LEU A 69 -9.00 2.46 8.01
CA LEU A 69 -7.59 2.09 8.24
C LEU A 69 -7.10 1.13 7.17
N VAL A 70 -5.90 1.36 6.65
CA VAL A 70 -5.20 0.47 5.72
C VAL A 70 -3.86 0.06 6.34
N ILE A 71 -3.70 -1.21 6.65
CA ILE A 71 -2.43 -1.78 7.09
C ILE A 71 -1.62 -2.13 5.83
N ALA A 72 -0.75 -1.23 5.39
CA ALA A 72 0.04 -1.40 4.18
C ALA A 72 1.20 -2.39 4.35
N CYS A 73 1.72 -2.56 5.58
CA CYS A 73 2.82 -3.46 5.88
C CYS A 73 2.38 -4.92 6.01
N ASN A 74 2.97 -5.83 5.23
CA ASN A 74 2.68 -7.28 5.32
C ASN A 74 3.08 -7.86 6.69
N THR A 75 4.22 -7.44 7.25
CA THR A 75 4.66 -7.90 8.57
C THR A 75 3.71 -7.41 9.67
N ALA A 76 3.26 -6.16 9.60
CA ALA A 76 2.28 -5.61 10.54
C ALA A 76 0.91 -6.30 10.39
N THR A 77 0.46 -6.55 9.16
CA THR A 77 -0.76 -7.33 8.90
C THR A 77 -0.69 -8.69 9.59
N ALA A 78 0.41 -9.42 9.39
CA ALA A 78 0.61 -10.74 9.97
C ALA A 78 0.60 -10.73 11.51
N ALA A 79 1.02 -9.61 12.14
CA ALA A 79 1.14 -9.47 13.58
C ALA A 79 -0.11 -8.92 14.27
N ALA A 80 -0.83 -7.99 13.63
CA ALA A 80 -1.81 -7.14 14.31
C ALA A 80 -3.24 -7.19 13.74
N LEU A 81 -3.48 -7.87 12.60
CA LEU A 81 -4.76 -7.78 11.89
C LEU A 81 -5.96 -8.17 12.74
N ASP A 82 -5.88 -9.29 13.46
CA ASP A 82 -7.01 -9.80 14.23
C ASP A 82 -7.41 -8.83 15.35
N GLU A 83 -6.41 -8.29 16.07
CA GLU A 83 -6.64 -7.30 17.12
C GLU A 83 -7.11 -5.95 16.55
N ALA A 84 -6.56 -5.53 15.42
CA ALA A 84 -7.00 -4.32 14.73
C ALA A 84 -8.47 -4.41 14.30
N ARG A 85 -8.90 -5.55 13.76
CA ARG A 85 -10.31 -5.77 13.40
C ARG A 85 -11.22 -5.78 14.61
N GLU A 86 -10.81 -6.43 15.70
CA GLU A 86 -11.58 -6.44 16.95
C GLU A 86 -11.73 -5.02 17.50
N ARG A 87 -10.62 -4.28 17.59
CA ARG A 87 -10.58 -2.98 18.21
C ARG A 87 -11.27 -1.89 17.38
N TYR A 88 -10.91 -1.79 16.11
CA TYR A 88 -11.37 -0.69 15.25
C TYR A 88 -12.62 -1.03 14.46
N THR A 89 -12.71 -2.22 13.88
CA THR A 89 -13.89 -2.54 13.06
C THR A 89 -15.08 -2.90 13.93
N LYS A 90 -14.92 -3.82 14.88
CA LYS A 90 -16.04 -4.23 15.75
C LYS A 90 -16.30 -3.22 16.85
N GLY A 91 -15.25 -2.66 17.47
CA GLY A 91 -15.39 -1.72 18.58
C GLY A 91 -15.81 -0.32 18.17
N MET A 92 -15.35 0.19 17.01
CA MET A 92 -15.52 1.60 16.60
C MET A 92 -16.22 1.76 15.25
N GLY A 93 -16.48 0.68 14.50
CA GLY A 93 -17.10 0.74 13.17
C GLY A 93 -16.18 1.22 12.05
N ILE A 94 -14.88 1.41 12.32
CA ILE A 94 -13.88 1.84 11.34
C ILE A 94 -13.38 0.61 10.57
N PRO A 95 -13.61 0.52 9.24
CA PRO A 95 -13.14 -0.62 8.46
C PRO A 95 -11.61 -0.70 8.44
N VAL A 96 -11.08 -1.93 8.57
CA VAL A 96 -9.66 -2.23 8.49
C VAL A 96 -9.39 -3.08 7.25
N ILE A 97 -8.67 -2.52 6.30
CA ILE A 97 -8.16 -3.17 5.09
C ILE A 97 -6.70 -3.55 5.29
N GLU A 98 -6.25 -4.63 4.65
CA GLU A 98 -4.89 -5.14 4.78
C GLU A 98 -4.38 -5.74 3.45
N VAL A 99 -3.09 -6.05 3.38
CA VAL A 99 -2.41 -6.33 2.12
C VAL A 99 -2.26 -7.82 1.77
N ILE A 100 -2.52 -8.74 2.70
CA ILE A 100 -2.29 -10.19 2.52
C ILE A 100 -3.48 -10.85 1.83
N SER A 101 -4.69 -10.71 2.37
CA SER A 101 -5.87 -11.40 1.85
C SER A 101 -6.22 -11.02 0.42
N PRO A 102 -6.18 -9.73 0.01
CA PRO A 102 -6.44 -9.35 -1.37
C PRO A 102 -5.47 -10.02 -2.34
N ALA A 103 -4.16 -9.96 -2.03
CA ALA A 103 -3.13 -10.56 -2.87
C ALA A 103 -3.26 -12.10 -2.94
N ALA A 104 -3.56 -12.75 -1.82
CA ALA A 104 -3.77 -14.19 -1.76
C ALA A 104 -4.96 -14.64 -2.63
N ARG A 105 -6.10 -13.92 -2.55
CA ARG A 105 -7.29 -14.21 -3.38
C ARG A 105 -6.97 -14.08 -4.86
N THR A 106 -6.30 -13.01 -5.26
CA THR A 106 -5.91 -12.79 -6.66
C THR A 106 -4.93 -13.86 -7.14
N ALA A 107 -3.94 -14.23 -6.32
CA ALA A 107 -3.00 -15.30 -6.68
C ALA A 107 -3.69 -16.64 -6.88
N ALA A 108 -4.64 -16.98 -6.00
CA ALA A 108 -5.44 -18.20 -6.13
C ALA A 108 -6.34 -18.22 -7.38
N ALA A 109 -6.84 -17.06 -7.79
CA ALA A 109 -7.67 -16.93 -9.00
C ALA A 109 -6.85 -16.97 -10.30
N LEU A 110 -5.60 -16.49 -10.27
CA LEU A 110 -4.75 -16.40 -11.46
C LEU A 110 -3.97 -17.68 -11.76
N THR A 111 -3.62 -18.46 -10.72
CA THR A 111 -2.82 -19.66 -10.93
C THR A 111 -3.57 -20.68 -11.80
N ARG A 112 -2.86 -21.25 -12.76
CA ARG A 112 -3.37 -22.31 -13.65
C ARG A 112 -2.94 -23.70 -13.21
N SER A 113 -1.75 -23.77 -12.58
CA SER A 113 -1.16 -25.02 -12.12
C SER A 113 -1.44 -25.33 -10.64
N GLY A 114 -2.04 -24.38 -9.91
CA GLY A 114 -2.17 -24.44 -8.46
C GLY A 114 -0.84 -24.16 -7.72
N ARG A 115 0.26 -23.85 -8.41
CA ARG A 115 1.56 -23.59 -7.78
C ARG A 115 1.79 -22.09 -7.60
N VAL A 116 1.55 -21.62 -6.38
CA VAL A 116 1.67 -20.21 -6.00
C VAL A 116 2.95 -20.00 -5.18
N GLY A 117 3.72 -18.99 -5.58
CA GLY A 117 4.87 -18.50 -4.84
C GLY A 117 4.52 -17.24 -4.04
N VAL A 118 5.17 -17.05 -2.90
CA VAL A 118 5.15 -15.80 -2.15
C VAL A 118 6.57 -15.43 -1.76
N ILE A 119 7.00 -14.24 -2.13
CA ILE A 119 8.21 -13.62 -1.58
C ILE A 119 7.81 -12.56 -0.57
N ALA A 120 8.47 -12.54 0.59
CA ALA A 120 8.14 -11.63 1.69
C ALA A 120 9.34 -11.40 2.63
N THR A 121 9.15 -10.62 3.68
CA THR A 121 10.12 -10.54 4.78
C THR A 121 10.15 -11.84 5.59
N ALA A 122 11.23 -12.07 6.35
CA ALA A 122 11.32 -13.24 7.21
C ALA A 122 10.16 -13.30 8.23
N GLY A 123 9.80 -12.17 8.85
CA GLY A 123 8.67 -12.10 9.79
C GLY A 123 7.34 -12.50 9.14
N THR A 124 7.08 -12.06 7.91
CA THR A 124 5.85 -12.43 7.18
C THR A 124 5.84 -13.91 6.83
N VAL A 125 6.93 -14.47 6.31
CA VAL A 125 7.02 -15.91 5.99
C VAL A 125 6.84 -16.77 7.24
N ASN A 126 7.60 -16.46 8.31
CA ASN A 126 7.57 -17.21 9.56
C ASN A 126 6.21 -17.15 10.28
N SER A 127 5.45 -16.08 10.07
CA SER A 127 4.10 -15.95 10.64
C SER A 127 3.10 -16.96 10.07
N GLY A 128 3.34 -17.49 8.87
CA GLY A 128 2.40 -18.33 8.15
C GLY A 128 1.13 -17.60 7.68
N ALA A 129 1.10 -16.26 7.65
CA ALA A 129 -0.10 -15.50 7.32
C ALA A 129 -0.61 -15.78 5.89
N TYR A 130 0.28 -15.86 4.90
CA TYR A 130 -0.11 -16.26 3.54
C TYR A 130 -0.58 -17.71 3.46
N ALA A 131 0.04 -18.62 4.23
CA ALA A 131 -0.40 -20.01 4.29
C ALA A 131 -1.83 -20.10 4.84
N ARG A 132 -2.15 -19.34 5.90
CA ARG A 132 -3.52 -19.26 6.43
C ARG A 132 -4.49 -18.64 5.42
N ALA A 133 -4.10 -17.56 4.74
CA ALA A 133 -4.95 -16.88 3.76
C ALA A 133 -5.30 -17.77 2.54
N LEU A 134 -4.44 -18.73 2.19
CA LEU A 134 -4.60 -19.66 1.09
C LEU A 134 -5.10 -21.05 1.55
N GLN A 135 -5.30 -21.25 2.85
CA GLN A 135 -5.72 -22.52 3.42
C GLN A 135 -7.12 -22.93 2.92
N GLY A 136 -7.28 -24.21 2.63
CA GLY A 136 -8.56 -24.77 2.21
C GLY A 136 -8.88 -24.58 0.73
N ILE A 137 -8.01 -23.99 -0.08
CA ILE A 137 -8.17 -23.92 -1.53
C ILE A 137 -7.69 -25.24 -2.15
N PRO A 138 -8.60 -26.04 -2.76
CA PRO A 138 -8.22 -27.34 -3.30
C PRO A 138 -7.17 -27.24 -4.40
N GLY A 139 -6.18 -28.13 -4.37
CA GLY A 139 -5.14 -28.22 -5.41
C GLY A 139 -4.08 -27.11 -5.37
N LEU A 140 -4.08 -26.23 -4.38
CA LEU A 140 -3.12 -25.16 -4.25
C LEU A 140 -1.87 -25.62 -3.47
N ASN A 141 -0.71 -25.40 -4.04
CA ASN A 141 0.61 -25.64 -3.44
C ASN A 141 1.32 -24.32 -3.27
N LEU A 142 1.65 -23.97 -2.03
CA LEU A 142 2.31 -22.71 -1.67
C LEU A 142 3.80 -22.94 -1.43
N THR A 143 4.64 -22.16 -2.11
CA THR A 143 6.08 -22.05 -1.84
C THR A 143 6.38 -20.63 -1.38
N GLN A 144 7.01 -20.47 -0.22
CA GLN A 144 7.35 -19.17 0.34
C GLN A 144 8.87 -18.99 0.46
N GLN A 145 9.33 -17.78 0.16
CA GLN A 145 10.75 -17.43 0.26
C GLN A 145 10.91 -16.08 0.97
N ALA A 146 11.74 -16.06 2.00
CA ALA A 146 12.14 -14.81 2.64
C ALA A 146 13.24 -14.10 1.84
N CYS A 147 13.03 -12.81 1.53
CA CYS A 147 13.91 -12.03 0.66
C CYS A 147 14.32 -10.69 1.33
N PRO A 148 14.99 -10.70 2.51
CA PRO A 148 15.25 -9.47 3.27
C PRO A 148 16.08 -8.44 2.50
N ARG A 149 17.10 -8.84 1.73
CA ARG A 149 17.96 -7.93 0.95
C ARG A 149 17.20 -7.14 -0.12
N PHE A 150 16.03 -7.57 -0.53
CA PHE A 150 15.20 -6.79 -1.47
C PHE A 150 14.71 -5.48 -0.86
N VAL A 151 14.47 -5.42 0.46
CA VAL A 151 14.13 -4.17 1.15
C VAL A 151 15.31 -3.20 1.08
N GLU A 152 16.51 -3.65 1.42
CA GLU A 152 17.74 -2.86 1.41
C GLU A 152 18.05 -2.31 0.01
N LEU A 153 17.92 -3.14 -1.04
CA LEU A 153 18.13 -2.74 -2.42
C LEU A 153 17.12 -1.68 -2.87
N ALA A 154 15.84 -1.87 -2.54
CA ALA A 154 14.79 -0.92 -2.90
C ALA A 154 15.00 0.44 -2.22
N GLU A 155 15.31 0.47 -0.93
CA GLU A 155 15.59 1.69 -0.18
C GLU A 155 16.88 2.37 -0.65
N ALA A 156 17.91 1.63 -1.03
CA ALA A 156 19.12 2.16 -1.65
C ALA A 156 18.88 2.67 -3.08
N GLY A 157 17.72 2.39 -3.70
CA GLY A 157 17.41 2.75 -5.09
C GLY A 157 18.09 1.86 -6.12
N ILE A 158 18.61 0.70 -5.71
CA ILE A 158 19.23 -0.30 -6.58
C ILE A 158 18.13 -1.22 -7.11
N THR A 159 17.39 -0.73 -8.10
CA THR A 159 16.22 -1.43 -8.67
C THR A 159 16.52 -2.12 -10.00
N THR A 160 17.71 -1.94 -10.55
CA THR A 160 18.16 -2.54 -11.83
C THR A 160 19.65 -2.90 -11.76
N GLY A 161 20.12 -3.64 -12.78
CA GLY A 161 21.53 -3.98 -12.92
C GLY A 161 21.95 -5.31 -12.28
N PRO A 162 23.26 -5.65 -12.38
CA PRO A 162 23.76 -6.98 -12.01
C PRO A 162 23.50 -7.33 -10.54
N GLN A 163 23.71 -6.38 -9.62
CA GLN A 163 23.58 -6.62 -8.19
C GLN A 163 22.19 -7.12 -7.80
N VAL A 164 21.12 -6.46 -8.28
CA VAL A 164 19.76 -6.89 -7.96
C VAL A 164 19.39 -8.18 -8.67
N LEU A 165 19.91 -8.41 -9.88
CA LEU A 165 19.69 -9.66 -10.63
C LEU A 165 20.33 -10.86 -9.93
N ASP A 166 21.53 -10.72 -9.38
CA ASP A 166 22.20 -11.83 -8.69
C ASP A 166 21.48 -12.19 -7.39
N VAL A 167 21.05 -11.18 -6.63
CA VAL A 167 20.20 -11.41 -5.45
C VAL A 167 18.85 -12.03 -5.81
N ALA A 168 18.26 -11.59 -6.93
CA ALA A 168 17.00 -12.15 -7.39
C ALA A 168 17.14 -13.63 -7.81
N LYS A 169 18.21 -14.00 -8.52
CA LYS A 169 18.49 -15.41 -8.87
C LYS A 169 18.61 -16.28 -7.62
N GLU A 170 19.41 -15.82 -6.64
CA GLU A 170 19.61 -16.55 -5.38
C GLU A 170 18.28 -16.81 -4.65
N TYR A 171 17.45 -15.78 -4.49
CA TYR A 171 16.19 -15.89 -3.75
C TYR A 171 15.09 -16.62 -4.50
N LEU A 172 15.05 -16.51 -5.83
CA LEU A 172 13.95 -17.04 -6.63
C LEU A 172 14.18 -18.48 -7.12
N GLU A 173 15.40 -19.03 -6.96
CA GLU A 173 15.71 -20.41 -7.33
C GLU A 173 14.73 -21.45 -6.73
N PRO A 174 14.37 -21.42 -5.44
CA PRO A 174 13.42 -22.39 -4.88
C PRO A 174 12.02 -22.29 -5.50
N LEU A 175 11.60 -21.08 -5.90
CA LEU A 175 10.33 -20.83 -6.56
C LEU A 175 10.32 -21.32 -8.00
N GLN A 176 11.45 -21.17 -8.71
CA GLN A 176 11.64 -21.73 -10.04
C GLN A 176 11.64 -23.29 -9.99
N ALA A 177 12.36 -23.87 -9.02
CA ALA A 177 12.38 -25.31 -8.80
C ALA A 177 11.00 -25.87 -8.47
N ALA A 178 10.17 -25.14 -7.73
CA ALA A 178 8.77 -25.47 -7.47
C ALA A 178 7.86 -25.23 -8.68
N ALA A 179 8.38 -24.68 -9.78
CA ALA A 179 7.66 -24.35 -11.01
C ALA A 179 6.38 -23.54 -10.73
N VAL A 180 6.46 -22.52 -9.87
CA VAL A 180 5.33 -21.63 -9.60
C VAL A 180 4.95 -20.87 -10.88
N ASP A 181 3.65 -20.67 -11.11
CA ASP A 181 3.13 -19.91 -12.24
C ASP A 181 2.54 -18.55 -11.81
N THR A 182 2.42 -18.34 -10.53
CA THR A 182 1.93 -17.09 -9.94
C THR A 182 2.77 -16.75 -8.71
N LEU A 183 3.28 -15.53 -8.65
CA LEU A 183 4.17 -15.05 -7.59
C LEU A 183 3.62 -13.78 -6.94
N VAL A 184 3.35 -13.85 -5.64
CA VAL A 184 2.92 -12.70 -4.84
C VAL A 184 4.13 -11.92 -4.35
N LEU A 185 4.12 -10.61 -4.61
CA LEU A 185 5.05 -9.65 -4.03
C LEU A 185 4.55 -9.23 -2.63
N GLY A 186 4.86 -10.06 -1.63
CA GLY A 186 4.35 -9.98 -0.25
C GLY A 186 5.14 -9.01 0.63
N CYS A 187 5.64 -7.93 0.05
CA CYS A 187 6.28 -6.80 0.75
C CYS A 187 6.08 -5.54 -0.08
N THR A 188 5.80 -4.43 0.57
CA THR A 188 5.54 -3.12 -0.05
C THR A 188 6.72 -2.56 -0.84
N HIS A 189 7.92 -3.01 -0.58
CA HIS A 189 9.14 -2.62 -1.32
C HIS A 189 9.28 -3.35 -2.67
N TYR A 190 8.76 -4.57 -2.78
CA TYR A 190 9.05 -5.45 -3.91
C TYR A 190 8.44 -5.03 -5.26
N PRO A 191 7.35 -4.25 -5.33
CA PRO A 191 6.90 -3.67 -6.60
C PRO A 191 7.98 -2.84 -7.32
N LEU A 192 8.89 -2.19 -6.58
CA LEU A 192 10.03 -1.46 -7.18
C LEU A 192 11.05 -2.38 -7.87
N LEU A 193 11.05 -3.67 -7.52
CA LEU A 193 11.92 -4.71 -8.06
C LEU A 193 11.17 -5.65 -9.03
N ALA A 194 9.95 -5.30 -9.44
CA ALA A 194 9.12 -6.15 -10.31
C ALA A 194 9.83 -6.52 -11.62
N GLY A 195 10.59 -5.59 -12.21
CA GLY A 195 11.36 -5.84 -13.43
C GLY A 195 12.40 -6.95 -13.28
N PRO A 196 13.40 -6.87 -12.37
CA PRO A 196 14.36 -7.95 -12.10
C PRO A 196 13.70 -9.27 -11.68
N ILE A 197 12.66 -9.21 -10.83
CA ILE A 197 11.94 -10.40 -10.39
C ILE A 197 11.26 -11.09 -11.59
N SER A 198 10.55 -10.33 -12.43
CA SER A 198 9.91 -10.87 -13.65
C SER A 198 10.93 -11.43 -14.63
N TYR A 199 12.08 -10.75 -14.78
CA TYR A 199 13.14 -11.23 -15.65
C TYR A 199 13.69 -12.60 -15.21
N VAL A 200 13.94 -12.78 -13.90
CA VAL A 200 14.46 -14.03 -13.33
C VAL A 200 13.40 -15.13 -13.36
N MET A 201 12.16 -14.84 -12.98
CA MET A 201 11.07 -15.83 -12.96
C MET A 201 10.60 -16.24 -14.35
N GLY A 202 10.80 -15.38 -15.35
CA GLY A 202 10.38 -15.65 -16.73
C GLY A 202 8.93 -15.22 -17.03
N ARG A 203 8.62 -15.15 -18.33
CA ARG A 203 7.36 -14.58 -18.84
C ARG A 203 6.09 -15.38 -18.50
N ASN A 204 6.24 -16.63 -18.07
CA ASN A 204 5.11 -17.51 -17.77
C ASN A 204 4.65 -17.42 -16.31
N VAL A 205 5.31 -16.59 -15.48
CA VAL A 205 4.94 -16.35 -14.08
C VAL A 205 4.23 -15.03 -13.95
N ALA A 206 2.97 -15.08 -13.52
CA ALA A 206 2.20 -13.88 -13.20
C ALA A 206 2.68 -13.28 -11.88
N LEU A 207 2.98 -11.98 -11.86
CA LEU A 207 3.28 -11.25 -10.63
C LEU A 207 1.99 -10.64 -10.06
N VAL A 208 1.76 -10.81 -8.76
CA VAL A 208 0.64 -10.22 -8.03
C VAL A 208 1.20 -9.19 -7.05
N SER A 209 0.87 -7.93 -7.27
CA SER A 209 1.24 -6.82 -6.38
C SER A 209 0.24 -6.72 -5.24
N SER A 210 0.69 -6.87 -4.00
CA SER A 210 -0.18 -6.67 -2.83
C SER A 210 -0.71 -5.23 -2.75
N SER A 211 0.04 -4.24 -3.24
CA SER A 211 -0.38 -2.84 -3.24
C SER A 211 -1.58 -2.59 -4.15
N GLU A 212 -1.54 -3.09 -5.39
CA GLU A 212 -2.63 -2.91 -6.36
C GLU A 212 -3.91 -3.63 -5.93
N GLU A 213 -3.77 -4.85 -5.41
CA GLU A 213 -4.93 -5.62 -4.95
C GLU A 213 -5.58 -5.00 -3.72
N THR A 214 -4.79 -4.40 -2.84
CA THR A 214 -5.29 -3.67 -1.67
C THR A 214 -6.08 -2.43 -2.09
N ALA A 215 -5.63 -1.67 -3.07
CA ALA A 215 -6.34 -0.50 -3.56
C ALA A 215 -7.73 -0.86 -4.12
N LYS A 216 -7.86 -2.00 -4.79
CA LYS A 216 -9.17 -2.53 -5.23
C LYS A 216 -10.10 -2.86 -4.06
N ASP A 217 -9.56 -3.41 -2.96
CA ASP A 217 -10.35 -3.70 -1.76
C ASP A 217 -10.75 -2.43 -1.02
N VAL A 218 -9.88 -1.43 -0.96
CA VAL A 218 -10.21 -0.09 -0.42
C VAL A 218 -11.41 0.49 -1.16
N TYR A 219 -11.39 0.49 -2.51
CA TYR A 219 -12.54 0.95 -3.30
C TYR A 219 -13.82 0.18 -2.97
N ARG A 220 -13.75 -1.17 -2.95
CA ARG A 220 -14.92 -2.02 -2.69
C ARG A 220 -15.54 -1.74 -1.32
N GLU A 221 -14.71 -1.60 -0.30
CA GLU A 221 -15.18 -1.37 1.07
C GLU A 221 -15.75 0.05 1.24
N LEU A 222 -15.11 1.08 0.64
CA LEU A 222 -15.64 2.44 0.65
C LEU A 222 -16.99 2.52 -0.07
N ALA A 223 -17.12 1.87 -1.22
CA ALA A 223 -18.37 1.80 -1.99
C ALA A 223 -19.47 1.05 -1.20
N ALA A 224 -19.16 -0.11 -0.63
CA ALA A 224 -20.11 -0.92 0.12
C ALA A 224 -20.66 -0.21 1.37
N ARG A 225 -19.85 0.68 1.97
CA ARG A 225 -20.24 1.45 3.17
C ARG A 225 -20.72 2.87 2.88
N ASN A 226 -20.82 3.27 1.60
CA ASN A 226 -21.15 4.66 1.20
C ASN A 226 -20.17 5.69 1.82
N LEU A 227 -18.88 5.37 1.86
CA LEU A 227 -17.81 6.21 2.40
C LEU A 227 -16.95 6.89 1.32
N LEU A 228 -17.23 6.67 0.03
CA LEU A 228 -16.53 7.35 -1.05
C LEU A 228 -16.69 8.88 -0.91
N HIS A 229 -15.62 9.60 -1.19
CA HIS A 229 -15.65 11.06 -1.27
C HIS A 229 -16.62 11.51 -2.35
N THR A 230 -17.24 12.67 -2.19
CA THR A 230 -18.32 13.15 -3.09
C THR A 230 -17.84 13.29 -4.53
N ASP A 231 -16.61 13.78 -4.73
CA ASP A 231 -16.01 13.93 -6.06
C ASP A 231 -15.73 12.56 -6.71
N THR A 232 -15.33 11.56 -5.93
CA THR A 232 -15.15 10.19 -6.40
C THR A 232 -16.48 9.54 -6.80
N GLN A 233 -17.56 9.82 -6.06
CA GLN A 233 -18.90 9.34 -6.39
C GLN A 233 -19.39 9.90 -7.73
N ALA A 234 -19.15 11.17 -8.01
CA ALA A 234 -19.54 11.82 -9.25
C ALA A 234 -18.81 11.22 -10.47
N ALA A 235 -17.52 10.90 -10.32
CA ALA A 235 -16.73 10.28 -11.39
C ALA A 235 -17.16 8.84 -11.72
N VAL A 236 -17.60 8.07 -10.73
CA VAL A 236 -18.08 6.68 -10.93
C VAL A 236 -19.52 6.65 -11.47
N GLY A 237 -20.38 7.62 -11.05
CA GLY A 237 -21.77 7.70 -11.50
C GLY A 237 -21.94 8.22 -12.94
N SER A 238 -20.91 8.85 -13.53
CA SER A 238 -20.95 9.36 -14.91
C SER A 238 -20.51 8.33 -15.96
N GLY A 239 -20.15 7.12 -15.59
CA GLY A 239 -19.65 6.06 -16.47
C GLY A 239 -20.72 5.17 -17.09
N ASP A 240 -21.98 5.22 -16.66
CA ASP A 240 -23.02 4.27 -17.09
C ASP A 240 -24.11 4.84 -18.01
N ASP A 241 -24.00 6.10 -18.49
CA ASP A 241 -25.05 6.67 -19.34
C ASP A 241 -24.48 7.61 -20.43
N ASP A 242 -23.74 7.10 -21.40
CA ASP A 242 -23.52 7.78 -22.69
C ASP A 242 -23.21 6.80 -23.83
N GLY A 243 -24.22 6.09 -24.23
CA GLY A 243 -24.31 5.46 -25.54
C GLY A 243 -25.39 6.13 -26.37
N ALA A 244 -25.27 7.39 -26.76
CA ALA A 244 -25.82 7.95 -27.99
C ALA A 244 -25.65 9.48 -28.13
N ASN A 245 -24.94 9.87 -29.17
CA ASN A 245 -25.20 11.02 -30.03
C ASN A 245 -24.51 12.37 -29.80
N ALA A 246 -23.84 12.73 -30.89
CA ALA A 246 -23.72 14.06 -31.54
C ALA A 246 -22.54 14.97 -31.20
N ALA A 247 -21.67 14.93 -32.14
CA ALA A 247 -20.94 15.99 -32.88
C ALA A 247 -21.17 17.48 -32.50
N LYS A 248 -20.02 18.21 -32.53
CA LYS A 248 -19.78 19.61 -32.89
C LYS A 248 -20.09 20.71 -31.85
N GLN A 249 -19.07 21.36 -31.35
CA GLN A 249 -18.62 22.71 -31.72
C GLN A 249 -17.59 23.27 -30.74
N VAL A 250 -16.45 23.70 -31.26
CA VAL A 250 -15.54 24.69 -30.67
C VAL A 250 -15.98 26.05 -31.22
N PRO A 251 -15.98 27.18 -30.51
CA PRO A 251 -14.76 27.94 -30.29
C PRO A 251 -14.72 28.89 -29.05
N GLY A 252 -13.51 29.37 -28.69
CA GLY A 252 -13.26 30.79 -28.35
C GLY A 252 -12.75 31.11 -26.95
N GLN A 253 -11.53 31.40 -26.90
CA GLN A 253 -10.66 32.34 -26.18
C GLN A 253 -11.25 33.39 -25.20
N GLY A 254 -10.46 33.70 -24.16
CA GLY A 254 -10.33 34.93 -23.38
C GLY A 254 -10.54 34.70 -21.90
N GLY A 255 -9.65 34.98 -20.94
CA GLY A 255 -8.72 36.06 -20.81
C GLY A 255 -8.79 36.56 -19.36
N THR A 256 -7.62 36.79 -18.74
CA THR A 256 -7.29 37.74 -17.66
C THR A 256 -7.60 37.44 -16.19
N GLN A 257 -6.50 37.20 -15.42
CA GLN A 257 -5.97 37.92 -14.24
C GLN A 257 -6.91 38.26 -13.04
N GLY A 258 -6.47 37.85 -11.86
CA GLY A 258 -6.88 38.43 -10.58
C GLY A 258 -5.97 37.97 -9.43
N VAL A 259 -5.10 38.89 -8.98
CA VAL A 259 -4.17 38.79 -7.83
C VAL A 259 -4.88 39.28 -6.57
N ALA A 260 -4.73 38.58 -5.42
CA ALA A 260 -4.76 39.16 -4.08
C ALA A 260 -4.31 38.09 -3.05
N SER A 261 -3.17 38.21 -2.45
CA SER A 261 -2.70 38.79 -1.19
C SER A 261 -3.35 38.22 0.07
N GLY A 262 -2.56 37.43 0.82
CA GLY A 262 -2.08 37.55 2.14
C GLY A 262 -3.03 37.43 3.34
N ALA A 263 -2.70 36.49 4.25
CA ALA A 263 -2.61 36.76 5.68
C ALA A 263 -1.98 35.57 6.43
N ALA A 264 -0.92 35.86 7.15
CA ALA A 264 -0.26 34.97 8.09
C ALA A 264 -1.07 34.85 9.38
N SER A 265 -1.15 33.63 9.97
CA SER A 265 -1.48 33.48 11.38
C SER A 265 -0.56 32.46 12.04
N SER A 266 -0.04 32.88 13.16
CA SER A 266 0.99 32.37 14.03
C SER A 266 0.72 31.00 14.65
N GLY A 267 1.80 30.23 14.76
CA GLY A 267 1.85 28.86 15.26
C GLY A 267 1.61 28.69 16.76
N ARG A 268 1.22 27.47 17.08
CA ARG A 268 1.43 26.85 18.40
C ARG A 268 2.27 25.59 18.18
N VAL A 269 3.42 25.56 18.81
CA VAL A 269 4.30 24.39 18.87
C VAL A 269 3.80 23.50 20.01
N SER A 270 3.34 22.30 19.69
CA SER A 270 3.14 21.22 20.65
C SER A 270 4.24 20.17 20.45
N SER A 271 4.95 19.90 21.50
CA SER A 271 6.08 18.96 21.54
C SER A 271 5.61 17.52 21.37
N GLY A 272 6.19 16.82 20.38
CA GLY A 272 6.05 15.38 20.22
C GLY A 272 5.30 14.90 18.97
N ALA A 273 4.88 15.79 18.08
CA ALA A 273 4.19 15.41 16.84
C ALA A 273 5.17 15.05 15.74
N ALA A 274 4.89 13.95 15.03
CA ALA A 274 5.51 13.64 13.76
C ALA A 274 5.45 14.87 12.83
N SER A 275 6.56 15.22 12.16
CA SER A 275 6.53 16.35 11.22
C SER A 275 5.75 15.97 9.98
N SER A 276 4.76 16.80 9.60
CA SER A 276 3.93 16.65 8.42
C SER A 276 4.48 17.44 7.24
N SER A 277 4.44 16.88 6.03
CA SER A 277 4.52 17.63 4.78
C SER A 277 3.12 17.67 4.16
N GLU A 278 2.51 18.85 4.07
CA GLU A 278 1.28 19.05 3.31
C GLU A 278 1.59 19.13 1.82
N VAL A 279 0.97 18.26 1.04
CA VAL A 279 0.96 18.33 -0.41
C VAL A 279 -0.25 19.15 -0.85
N ALA A 280 -0.15 19.93 -1.90
CA ALA A 280 -1.19 20.83 -2.42
C ALA A 280 -2.55 20.16 -2.74
N SER A 281 -2.63 18.82 -2.65
CA SER A 281 -3.80 17.97 -2.93
C SER A 281 -4.62 17.56 -1.68
N GLY A 282 -4.30 18.08 -0.49
CA GLY A 282 -4.99 17.71 0.76
C GLY A 282 -4.60 16.33 1.33
N HIS A 283 -3.54 15.70 0.81
CA HIS A 283 -2.95 14.52 1.41
C HIS A 283 -1.92 14.89 2.47
N GLU A 284 -1.81 14.06 3.50
CA GLU A 284 -0.85 14.26 4.58
C GLU A 284 0.03 13.03 4.75
N PHE A 285 1.36 13.24 4.84
CA PHE A 285 2.34 12.19 5.03
C PHE A 285 3.18 12.48 6.25
N ARG A 286 3.17 11.56 7.23
CA ARG A 286 3.91 11.66 8.49
C ARG A 286 4.92 10.53 8.61
N ALA A 287 5.99 10.78 9.34
CA ALA A 287 6.97 9.79 9.75
C ALA A 287 7.25 9.92 11.25
N THR A 288 7.41 8.79 11.94
CA THR A 288 7.77 8.80 13.37
C THR A 288 9.26 9.06 13.63
N GLY A 289 10.11 8.88 12.60
CA GLY A 289 11.55 9.15 12.63
C GLY A 289 11.93 10.47 11.94
N ASP A 290 13.12 10.49 11.31
CA ASP A 290 13.64 11.67 10.61
C ASP A 290 12.78 12.03 9.38
N PRO A 291 12.14 13.21 9.37
CA PRO A 291 11.28 13.64 8.28
C PRO A 291 12.05 13.94 6.98
N VAL A 292 13.29 14.38 7.08
CA VAL A 292 14.11 14.69 5.90
C VAL A 292 14.49 13.40 5.18
N ALA A 293 14.94 12.39 5.94
CA ALA A 293 15.22 11.07 5.39
C ALA A 293 13.96 10.43 4.77
N PHE A 294 12.80 10.57 5.43
CA PHE A 294 11.54 10.11 4.91
C PHE A 294 11.18 10.76 3.56
N GLN A 295 11.28 12.09 3.43
CA GLN A 295 10.98 12.80 2.18
C GLN A 295 11.86 12.35 1.02
N VAL A 296 13.17 12.15 1.26
CA VAL A 296 14.10 11.68 0.22
C VAL A 296 13.69 10.31 -0.31
N LEU A 297 13.32 9.39 0.59
CA LEU A 297 12.86 8.06 0.22
C LEU A 297 11.46 8.09 -0.41
N ALA A 298 10.54 8.91 0.13
CA ALA A 298 9.16 9.01 -0.34
C ALA A 298 9.08 9.33 -1.85
N LYS A 299 9.95 10.19 -2.36
CA LYS A 299 10.04 10.52 -3.79
C LYS A 299 10.30 9.30 -4.69
N ARG A 300 10.98 8.26 -4.18
CA ARG A 300 11.23 7.03 -4.94
C ARG A 300 9.99 6.14 -5.05
N PHE A 301 9.15 6.16 -4.02
CA PHE A 301 7.98 5.30 -3.92
C PHE A 301 6.73 5.93 -4.52
N LEU A 302 6.55 7.23 -4.33
CA LEU A 302 5.39 7.98 -4.84
C LEU A 302 5.61 8.59 -6.22
N GLY A 303 6.88 8.71 -6.68
CA GLY A 303 7.18 9.42 -7.92
C GLY A 303 6.87 10.92 -7.79
N PRO A 304 6.44 11.59 -8.88
CA PRO A 304 6.25 13.05 -8.92
C PRO A 304 5.00 13.55 -8.16
N VAL A 305 4.34 12.72 -7.38
CA VAL A 305 3.11 13.08 -6.64
C VAL A 305 3.43 13.79 -5.31
N VAL A 306 4.71 13.90 -4.93
CA VAL A 306 5.18 14.53 -3.67
C VAL A 306 6.14 15.67 -3.94
#